data_80c22212202ea1a5dcc74c03318755c4
#
_entry.id   80c22212202ea1a5dcc74c03318755c4
#
_cell.length_a   1.000
_cell.length_b   1.000
_cell.length_c   1.000
_cell.angle_alpha   90.00
_cell.angle_beta   90.00
_cell.angle_gamma   90.00
#
_symmetry.space_group_name_H-M   'P 1'
#
loop_
_entity.id
_entity.type
_entity.pdbx_description
1 polymer ?
#
loop_
_entity_poly.entity_id
_entity_poly.type
_entity_poly.pdbx_seq_one_letter_code
_entity_poly.pdbx_strand_id
1 'polypeptide(L)'
;MASFRLLSVNWKDGMLVEARHLLEQEGYLDEMVRWSLAHSLTGYGLLPPRPGQPDPLSLELSAADGQINARLKRCLAVLPSGHPVQVSADDPVEQGGTPPVEGRFPLPSAGGRQVLPLALEATPGAKIEVGPVDAEVEPPRPAYRTPALKLSIEAPEGPPNPWRLPLAEIEIDTGRVALRDDYIPPCLTTGAHPAIRVATRRLVESLHDLAEASQQVASQQAGSSDASRPPGLSPLARFSRDLALRSVVEFSLVQDGQQSLPPAEVSRALKRFLRYARTLLDLQPEVLRGSWHDYLGSTPEGIKDHGVFVRRVEEILTAEHRPERLREEFGALGTMLGMLAGFARHLLSGDVKERPKGDFLDYNRQRYQSLPWAHVEHSKDERYSRVRISGFEPRPCAELLAWIRIPRSGAGGATATELRSHARSTRLGINDNTGYGAMSASPVDMEFDPDVAVIVFYNRNQEQIKRLNVTATSAFDFSSLSLTPNEDIRLYFR
;
A
#
# COMPACT_ATOMS: atom_id res chain seq x y z
N MET A 1 1.02 24.83 22.77
CA MET A 1 -0.47 24.79 22.79
C MET A 1 -0.99 26.17 22.44
N ALA A 2 -2.00 26.27 21.56
CA ALA A 2 -2.66 27.55 21.30
C ALA A 2 -3.40 28.00 22.57
N SER A 3 -3.20 29.25 22.99
CA SER A 3 -3.97 29.80 24.11
C SER A 3 -5.37 30.22 23.61
N PHE A 4 -6.40 29.94 24.39
CA PHE A 4 -7.79 30.31 24.10
C PHE A 4 -8.22 31.43 25.05
N ARG A 5 -8.86 32.44 24.50
CA ARG A 5 -9.40 33.56 25.28
C ARG A 5 -10.93 33.43 25.38
N LEU A 6 -11.41 32.67 26.37
CA LEU A 6 -12.84 32.40 26.59
C LEU A 6 -13.44 33.45 27.54
N LEU A 7 -13.42 34.73 27.14
CA LEU A 7 -13.99 35.84 27.90
C LEU A 7 -15.13 36.47 27.10
N SER A 8 -16.36 36.31 27.58
CA SER A 8 -17.57 36.94 26.97
C SER A 8 -17.76 38.38 27.46
N VAL A 9 -18.52 39.13 26.69
CA VAL A 9 -18.95 40.47 27.13
C VAL A 9 -19.89 40.36 28.37
N ASN A 10 -19.62 41.19 29.40
CA ASN A 10 -20.45 41.25 30.57
C ASN A 10 -21.60 42.23 30.35
N TRP A 11 -22.69 41.73 29.81
CA TRP A 11 -23.89 42.52 29.54
C TRP A 11 -24.58 42.94 30.82
N LYS A 12 -24.93 44.25 30.91
CA LYS A 12 -25.63 44.84 32.05
C LYS A 12 -26.82 45.68 31.58
N ASP A 13 -27.85 45.77 32.39
CA ASP A 13 -28.98 46.65 32.15
C ASP A 13 -28.53 48.11 31.98
N GLY A 14 -29.05 48.80 30.97
CA GLY A 14 -28.67 50.17 30.66
C GLY A 14 -27.33 50.37 29.96
N MET A 15 -26.62 49.31 29.67
CA MET A 15 -25.38 49.36 28.88
C MET A 15 -25.63 49.85 27.48
N LEU A 16 -24.92 50.90 27.02
CA LEU A 16 -24.93 51.29 25.62
C LEU A 16 -24.19 50.22 24.78
N VAL A 17 -24.91 49.65 23.82
CA VAL A 17 -24.33 48.70 22.86
C VAL A 17 -23.47 49.46 21.84
N GLU A 18 -22.18 49.15 21.80
CA GLU A 18 -21.23 49.66 20.85
C GLU A 18 -20.71 48.56 19.94
N ALA A 19 -20.21 48.91 18.73
CA ALA A 19 -19.65 47.94 17.80
C ALA A 19 -18.56 47.07 18.40
N ARG A 20 -17.71 47.62 19.30
CA ARG A 20 -16.65 46.88 20.00
C ARG A 20 -17.20 45.73 20.85
N HIS A 21 -18.38 45.90 21.50
CA HIS A 21 -19.02 44.84 22.32
C HIS A 21 -19.47 43.67 21.43
N LEU A 22 -19.99 43.97 20.25
CA LEU A 22 -20.43 42.95 19.29
C LEU A 22 -19.20 42.20 18.73
N LEU A 23 -18.10 42.92 18.42
CA LEU A 23 -16.84 42.30 17.95
C LEU A 23 -16.19 41.43 19.05
N GLU A 24 -16.21 41.88 20.30
CA GLU A 24 -15.71 41.06 21.42
C GLU A 24 -16.57 39.79 21.63
N GLN A 25 -17.89 39.92 21.50
CA GLN A 25 -18.78 38.75 21.56
C GLN A 25 -18.60 37.79 20.41
N GLU A 26 -18.41 38.29 19.18
CA GLU A 26 -18.04 37.49 18.02
C GLU A 26 -16.73 36.74 18.27
N GLY A 27 -15.71 37.45 18.75
CA GLY A 27 -14.40 36.86 19.08
C GLY A 27 -14.51 35.76 20.16
N TYR A 28 -15.35 35.95 21.17
CA TYR A 28 -15.61 34.91 22.17
C TYR A 28 -16.27 33.67 21.55
N LEU A 29 -17.24 33.85 20.66
CA LEU A 29 -17.89 32.71 19.97
C LEU A 29 -16.91 31.96 19.06
N ASP A 30 -16.09 32.69 18.29
CA ASP A 30 -15.03 32.11 17.47
C ASP A 30 -14.06 31.26 18.31
N GLU A 31 -13.61 31.81 19.46
CA GLU A 31 -12.71 31.10 20.39
C GLU A 31 -13.36 29.88 21.03
N MET A 32 -14.66 29.95 21.37
CA MET A 32 -15.39 28.83 21.94
C MET A 32 -15.54 27.69 20.93
N VAL A 33 -15.85 28.01 19.66
CA VAL A 33 -15.90 27.02 18.57
C VAL A 33 -14.52 26.39 18.37
N ARG A 34 -13.48 27.21 18.31
CA ARG A 34 -12.10 26.76 18.17
C ARG A 34 -11.66 25.85 19.31
N TRP A 35 -11.97 26.23 20.56
CA TRP A 35 -11.71 25.41 21.74
C TRP A 35 -12.44 24.07 21.68
N SER A 36 -13.73 24.09 21.30
CA SER A 36 -14.55 22.90 21.21
C SER A 36 -13.99 21.94 20.16
N LEU A 37 -13.62 22.43 18.98
CA LEU A 37 -13.05 21.60 17.90
C LEU A 37 -11.67 21.03 18.31
N ALA A 38 -10.80 21.84 18.91
CA ALA A 38 -9.48 21.41 19.35
C ALA A 38 -9.50 20.32 20.42
N HIS A 39 -10.58 20.24 21.23
CA HIS A 39 -10.69 19.27 22.32
C HIS A 39 -11.59 18.07 21.97
N SER A 40 -12.51 18.24 21.01
CA SER A 40 -13.46 17.16 20.61
C SER A 40 -12.93 16.31 19.45
N LEU A 41 -12.06 16.87 18.60
CA LEU A 41 -11.50 16.16 17.46
C LEU A 41 -10.20 15.46 17.85
N THR A 42 -9.99 14.27 17.31
CA THR A 42 -8.76 13.47 17.51
C THR A 42 -7.60 13.93 16.62
N GLY A 43 -7.76 15.04 15.90
CA GLY A 43 -6.76 15.56 14.98
C GLY A 43 -7.26 16.81 14.25
N TYR A 44 -6.62 17.13 13.16
CA TYR A 44 -6.94 18.25 12.27
C TYR A 44 -6.83 17.80 10.81
N GLY A 45 -7.31 18.61 9.87
CA GLY A 45 -7.25 18.31 8.47
C GLY A 45 -8.59 18.45 7.76
N LEU A 46 -8.69 17.83 6.59
CA LEU A 46 -9.89 17.85 5.76
C LEU A 46 -11.04 17.11 6.44
N LEU A 47 -12.23 17.71 6.37
CA LEU A 47 -13.48 17.09 6.79
C LEU A 47 -14.02 16.15 5.70
N PRO A 48 -14.81 15.12 6.04
CA PRO A 48 -15.45 14.29 5.03
C PRO A 48 -16.50 15.11 4.25
N PRO A 49 -16.70 14.83 2.94
CA PRO A 49 -17.80 15.43 2.20
C PRO A 49 -19.13 14.93 2.74
N ARG A 50 -20.14 15.78 2.73
CA ARG A 50 -21.52 15.35 3.01
C ARG A 50 -22.05 14.49 1.84
N PRO A 51 -23.01 13.59 2.07
CA PRO A 51 -23.62 12.81 1.01
C PRO A 51 -24.10 13.72 -0.14
N GLY A 52 -23.67 13.40 -1.37
CA GLY A 52 -24.01 14.19 -2.56
C GLY A 52 -23.19 15.46 -2.77
N GLN A 53 -22.28 15.79 -1.86
CA GLN A 53 -21.35 16.91 -2.04
C GLN A 53 -20.03 16.44 -2.67
N PRO A 54 -19.38 17.31 -3.44
CA PRO A 54 -18.05 17.02 -3.99
C PRO A 54 -16.99 16.94 -2.89
N ASP A 55 -15.80 16.40 -3.25
CA ASP A 55 -14.66 16.28 -2.33
C ASP A 55 -14.32 17.63 -1.65
N PRO A 56 -13.88 17.60 -0.40
CA PRO A 56 -13.65 18.81 0.39
C PRO A 56 -12.42 19.62 -0.03
N LEU A 57 -11.61 19.10 -0.93
CA LEU A 57 -10.44 19.79 -1.50
C LEU A 57 -10.54 19.85 -3.01
N SER A 58 -10.48 21.08 -3.56
CA SER A 58 -10.34 21.32 -4.99
C SER A 58 -9.27 22.38 -5.21
N LEU A 59 -8.17 21.97 -5.85
CA LEU A 59 -6.98 22.78 -6.08
C LEU A 59 -6.59 22.69 -7.56
N GLU A 60 -6.40 23.84 -8.18
CA GLU A 60 -5.91 23.95 -9.54
C GLU A 60 -4.49 24.50 -9.56
N LEU A 61 -3.65 23.91 -10.42
CA LEU A 61 -2.30 24.38 -10.67
C LEU A 61 -2.12 24.70 -12.15
N SER A 62 -1.40 25.78 -12.42
CA SER A 62 -0.89 26.08 -13.76
C SER A 62 0.50 26.70 -13.68
N ALA A 63 1.29 26.54 -14.72
CA ALA A 63 2.57 27.21 -14.87
C ALA A 63 2.49 28.18 -16.04
N ALA A 64 2.78 29.45 -15.79
CA ALA A 64 2.83 30.49 -16.80
C ALA A 64 3.87 31.55 -16.40
N ASP A 65 4.55 32.12 -17.37
CA ASP A 65 5.48 33.28 -17.20
C ASP A 65 6.55 33.05 -16.11
N GLY A 66 7.06 31.80 -16.00
CA GLY A 66 8.05 31.45 -14.98
C GLY A 66 7.50 31.41 -13.54
N GLN A 67 6.19 31.33 -13.39
CA GLN A 67 5.49 31.27 -12.11
C GLN A 67 4.58 30.04 -12.03
N ILE A 68 4.41 29.53 -10.82
CA ILE A 68 3.42 28.54 -10.44
C ILE A 68 2.21 29.31 -9.91
N ASN A 69 1.07 29.17 -10.58
CA ASN A 69 -0.19 29.72 -10.11
C ASN A 69 -1.01 28.61 -9.48
N ALA A 70 -1.29 28.73 -8.18
CA ALA A 70 -2.14 27.81 -7.43
C ALA A 70 -3.45 28.49 -7.09
N ARG A 71 -4.58 27.82 -7.28
CA ARG A 71 -5.92 28.33 -6.99
C ARG A 71 -6.72 27.29 -6.22
N LEU A 72 -6.99 27.60 -4.96
CA LEU A 72 -7.82 26.79 -4.08
C LEU A 72 -9.28 27.20 -4.25
N LYS A 73 -10.08 26.37 -4.88
CA LYS A 73 -11.52 26.61 -5.11
C LYS A 73 -12.40 26.11 -3.98
N ARG A 74 -11.98 24.99 -3.38
CA ARG A 74 -12.72 24.39 -2.26
C ARG A 74 -11.75 23.85 -1.22
N CYS A 75 -12.04 24.16 0.03
CA CYS A 75 -11.39 23.56 1.19
C CYS A 75 -12.37 23.54 2.36
N LEU A 76 -12.66 22.36 2.88
CA LEU A 76 -13.43 22.22 4.12
C LEU A 76 -12.54 21.46 5.12
N ALA A 77 -12.06 22.18 6.13
CA ALA A 77 -11.03 21.66 7.03
C ALA A 77 -11.09 22.29 8.42
N VAL A 78 -10.35 21.66 9.34
CA VAL A 78 -10.03 22.25 10.66
C VAL A 78 -8.50 22.34 10.77
N LEU A 79 -8.00 23.52 11.10
CA LEU A 79 -6.56 23.75 11.30
C LEU A 79 -6.08 23.12 12.62
N PRO A 80 -4.75 22.92 12.82
CA PRO A 80 -4.20 22.45 14.09
C PRO A 80 -4.56 23.35 15.29
N SER A 81 -4.86 24.63 15.05
CA SER A 81 -5.33 25.58 16.06
C SER A 81 -6.79 25.34 16.49
N GLY A 82 -7.51 24.40 15.86
CA GLY A 82 -8.97 24.23 16.01
C GLY A 82 -9.81 25.20 15.17
N HIS A 83 -9.17 26.05 14.36
CA HIS A 83 -9.90 27.01 13.53
C HIS A 83 -10.56 26.32 12.32
N PRO A 84 -11.89 26.42 12.16
CA PRO A 84 -12.59 25.89 10.99
C PRO A 84 -12.26 26.74 9.75
N VAL A 85 -12.01 26.07 8.63
CA VAL A 85 -11.79 26.70 7.33
C VAL A 85 -12.84 26.21 6.35
N GLN A 86 -13.48 27.14 5.70
CA GLN A 86 -14.35 26.88 4.57
C GLN A 86 -13.97 27.81 3.42
N VAL A 87 -13.58 27.21 2.29
CA VAL A 87 -13.41 27.87 1.00
C VAL A 87 -14.39 27.21 0.05
N SER A 88 -15.24 27.98 -0.61
CA SER A 88 -16.27 27.47 -1.53
C SER A 88 -16.51 28.52 -2.62
N ALA A 89 -15.62 28.51 -3.62
CA ALA A 89 -15.61 29.51 -4.69
C ALA A 89 -16.74 29.31 -5.72
N ASP A 90 -17.31 28.12 -5.78
CA ASP A 90 -18.38 27.76 -6.70
C ASP A 90 -19.78 28.11 -6.17
N ASP A 91 -19.90 28.40 -4.86
CA ASP A 91 -21.16 28.71 -4.21
C ASP A 91 -21.40 30.22 -4.15
N PRO A 92 -22.68 30.69 -4.21
CA PRO A 92 -23.01 32.09 -3.95
C PRO A 92 -22.64 32.52 -2.53
N VAL A 93 -22.19 33.76 -2.35
CA VAL A 93 -21.77 34.27 -1.04
C VAL A 93 -22.90 34.21 -0.01
N GLU A 94 -24.14 34.44 -0.42
CA GLU A 94 -25.36 34.38 0.42
C GLU A 94 -25.62 32.95 0.93
N GLN A 95 -25.03 31.93 0.28
CA GLN A 95 -25.11 30.51 0.67
C GLN A 95 -23.84 30.01 1.36
N GLY A 96 -22.95 30.92 1.78
CA GLY A 96 -21.70 30.60 2.43
C GLY A 96 -20.52 30.44 1.48
N GLY A 97 -20.67 30.88 0.22
CA GLY A 97 -19.57 30.95 -0.75
C GLY A 97 -18.49 31.94 -0.30
N THR A 98 -17.25 31.67 -0.70
CA THR A 98 -16.10 32.50 -0.40
C THR A 98 -15.25 32.66 -1.66
N PRO A 99 -14.49 33.73 -1.82
CA PRO A 99 -13.59 33.85 -2.95
C PRO A 99 -12.54 32.72 -2.93
N PRO A 100 -12.02 32.29 -4.10
CA PRO A 100 -10.92 31.37 -4.17
C PRO A 100 -9.67 31.96 -3.52
N VAL A 101 -8.84 31.13 -2.92
CA VAL A 101 -7.55 31.55 -2.39
C VAL A 101 -6.48 31.32 -3.47
N GLU A 102 -5.84 32.38 -3.91
CA GLU A 102 -4.84 32.32 -4.99
C GLU A 102 -3.43 32.54 -4.43
N GLY A 103 -2.46 31.82 -5.01
CA GLY A 103 -1.05 31.98 -4.74
C GLY A 103 -0.24 31.99 -6.03
N ARG A 104 0.76 32.87 -6.10
CA ARG A 104 1.71 32.95 -7.21
C ARG A 104 3.10 32.79 -6.68
N PHE A 105 3.84 31.83 -7.19
CA PHE A 105 5.15 31.47 -6.68
C PHE A 105 6.16 31.39 -7.82
N PRO A 106 7.40 31.79 -7.61
CA PRO A 106 8.42 31.67 -8.62
C PRO A 106 8.67 30.20 -8.97
N LEU A 107 8.76 29.89 -10.26
CA LEU A 107 9.19 28.58 -10.72
C LEU A 107 10.70 28.42 -10.45
N PRO A 108 11.14 27.42 -9.69
CA PRO A 108 12.55 27.20 -9.44
C PRO A 108 13.35 27.00 -10.73
N SER A 109 14.47 27.71 -10.86
CA SER A 109 15.34 27.66 -12.04
C SER A 109 16.24 26.43 -12.08
N ALA A 110 16.29 25.62 -11.02
CA ALA A 110 17.16 24.45 -10.90
C ALA A 110 16.68 23.31 -11.78
N GLY A 111 17.54 22.82 -12.67
CA GLY A 111 17.28 21.61 -13.45
C GLY A 111 17.24 20.37 -12.55
N GLY A 112 16.14 19.60 -12.63
CA GLY A 112 15.93 18.37 -11.91
C GLY A 112 14.55 18.29 -11.27
N ARG A 113 14.16 17.08 -10.87
CA ARG A 113 12.90 16.83 -10.19
C ARG A 113 12.91 17.44 -8.78
N GLN A 114 11.97 18.32 -8.51
CA GLN A 114 11.79 18.96 -7.20
C GLN A 114 10.38 18.74 -6.69
N VAL A 115 10.23 18.69 -5.37
CA VAL A 115 8.92 18.59 -4.70
C VAL A 115 8.80 19.75 -3.72
N LEU A 116 7.77 20.56 -3.89
CA LEU A 116 7.47 21.71 -3.03
C LEU A 116 6.18 21.42 -2.24
N PRO A 117 6.15 21.68 -0.93
CA PRO A 117 4.92 21.58 -0.13
C PRO A 117 4.01 22.77 -0.46
N LEU A 118 2.72 22.51 -0.63
CA LEU A 118 1.69 23.56 -0.72
C LEU A 118 0.81 23.51 0.52
N ALA A 119 0.69 24.62 1.20
CA ALA A 119 -0.10 24.74 2.42
C ALA A 119 -1.04 25.94 2.39
N LEU A 120 -2.16 25.82 3.12
CA LEU A 120 -3.06 26.90 3.45
C LEU A 120 -2.67 27.49 4.81
N GLU A 121 -2.56 28.80 4.90
CA GLU A 121 -2.27 29.53 6.14
C GLU A 121 -3.38 30.51 6.45
N ALA A 122 -3.85 30.51 7.69
CA ALA A 122 -4.75 31.53 8.21
C ALA A 122 -3.96 32.55 9.04
N THR A 123 -4.30 33.83 8.87
CA THR A 123 -3.75 34.88 9.72
C THR A 123 -4.61 35.04 10.98
N PRO A 124 -4.07 34.80 12.18
CA PRO A 124 -4.85 34.86 13.43
C PRO A 124 -5.60 36.20 13.58
N GLY A 125 -6.91 36.12 13.78
CA GLY A 125 -7.77 37.29 14.01
C GLY A 125 -7.99 38.21 12.81
N ALA A 126 -7.30 37.98 11.70
CA ALA A 126 -7.49 38.78 10.49
C ALA A 126 -8.70 38.26 9.68
N LYS A 127 -9.57 39.16 9.29
CA LYS A 127 -10.72 38.88 8.42
C LYS A 127 -10.67 39.82 7.19
N ILE A 128 -11.09 39.30 6.05
CA ILE A 128 -11.27 40.10 4.83
C ILE A 128 -12.75 40.26 4.55
N GLU A 129 -13.12 41.42 3.98
CA GLU A 129 -14.48 41.72 3.60
C GLU A 129 -14.83 41.06 2.26
N VAL A 130 -16.00 40.43 2.18
CA VAL A 130 -16.45 39.66 1.00
C VAL A 130 -17.96 39.88 0.75
N GLY A 131 -18.40 39.57 -0.45
CA GLY A 131 -19.83 39.62 -0.83
C GLY A 131 -20.27 40.92 -1.50
N PRO A 132 -21.58 41.07 -1.70
CA PRO A 132 -22.12 42.27 -2.29
C PRO A 132 -21.87 43.49 -1.40
N VAL A 133 -21.71 44.63 -2.04
CA VAL A 133 -21.54 45.90 -1.31
C VAL A 133 -22.88 46.28 -0.69
N ASP A 134 -22.90 46.48 0.61
CA ASP A 134 -24.03 47.03 1.32
C ASP A 134 -24.06 48.57 1.10
N ALA A 135 -25.03 49.01 0.31
CA ALA A 135 -25.20 50.42 -0.04
C ALA A 135 -25.86 51.23 1.08
N GLU A 136 -26.42 50.59 2.10
CA GLU A 136 -27.03 51.27 3.24
C GLU A 136 -26.02 51.74 4.29
N VAL A 137 -24.77 51.25 4.17
CA VAL A 137 -23.65 51.63 5.05
C VAL A 137 -22.78 52.71 4.40
N GLU A 138 -22.41 53.72 5.13
CA GLU A 138 -21.55 54.81 4.65
C GLU A 138 -20.17 54.83 5.34
N PRO A 139 -19.04 54.66 4.61
CA PRO A 139 -18.95 54.35 3.18
C PRO A 139 -19.43 52.93 2.88
N PRO A 140 -19.96 52.68 1.65
CA PRO A 140 -20.42 51.33 1.25
C PRO A 140 -19.32 50.28 1.43
N ARG A 141 -19.67 49.16 2.03
CA ARG A 141 -18.73 48.05 2.35
C ARG A 141 -19.36 46.73 2.00
N PRO A 142 -18.53 45.68 1.72
CA PRO A 142 -19.01 44.30 1.62
C PRO A 142 -19.77 43.85 2.88
N ALA A 143 -20.88 43.13 2.68
CA ALA A 143 -21.80 42.76 3.77
C ALA A 143 -21.24 41.72 4.72
N TYR A 144 -20.26 40.90 4.29
CA TYR A 144 -19.76 39.77 5.04
C TYR A 144 -18.24 39.83 5.27
N ARG A 145 -17.76 39.04 6.20
CA ARG A 145 -16.33 38.89 6.53
C ARG A 145 -15.97 37.42 6.64
N THR A 146 -14.80 37.05 6.08
CA THR A 146 -14.23 35.70 6.15
C THR A 146 -12.80 35.76 6.69
N PRO A 147 -12.26 34.69 7.29
CA PRO A 147 -10.86 34.64 7.70
C PRO A 147 -9.90 34.97 6.54
N ALA A 148 -8.83 35.68 6.86
CA ALA A 148 -7.76 35.97 5.90
C ALA A 148 -6.91 34.72 5.68
N LEU A 149 -7.01 34.14 4.49
CA LEU A 149 -6.32 32.92 4.07
C LEU A 149 -5.31 33.22 2.96
N LYS A 150 -4.18 32.53 2.97
CA LYS A 150 -3.19 32.58 1.88
C LYS A 150 -2.62 31.20 1.59
N LEU A 151 -2.16 30.97 0.37
CA LEU A 151 -1.35 29.79 0.02
C LEU A 151 0.13 30.09 0.24
N SER A 152 0.89 29.05 0.64
CA SER A 152 2.34 29.10 0.87
C SER A 152 2.99 27.81 0.37
N ILE A 153 4.19 27.93 -0.24
CA ILE A 153 5.04 26.80 -0.66
C ILE A 153 6.30 26.66 0.19
N GLU A 154 6.45 27.48 1.21
CA GLU A 154 7.60 27.42 2.09
C GLU A 154 7.56 26.18 2.96
N ALA A 155 8.70 25.48 3.09
CA ALA A 155 8.83 24.42 4.07
C ALA A 155 8.73 25.05 5.48
N PRO A 156 8.05 24.37 6.45
CA PRO A 156 7.98 24.90 7.80
C PRO A 156 9.37 24.89 8.44
N GLU A 157 9.88 26.07 8.77
CA GLU A 157 11.06 26.24 9.61
C GLU A 157 10.63 26.33 11.08
N GLY A 158 11.16 25.45 11.93
CA GLY A 158 10.88 25.47 13.38
C GLY A 158 9.66 24.63 13.82
N PRO A 159 9.03 24.98 14.94
CA PRO A 159 7.91 24.22 15.49
C PRO A 159 6.67 24.29 14.58
N PRO A 160 5.79 23.27 14.61
CA PRO A 160 4.58 23.24 13.77
C PRO A 160 3.74 24.50 13.96
N ASN A 161 3.43 25.19 12.88
CA ASN A 161 2.57 26.37 12.87
C ASN A 161 1.10 25.91 13.04
N PRO A 162 0.40 26.26 14.14
CA PRO A 162 -0.97 25.83 14.37
C PRO A 162 -1.99 26.46 13.41
N TRP A 163 -1.59 27.46 12.64
CA TRP A 163 -2.43 28.16 11.66
C TRP A 163 -2.18 27.71 10.22
N ARG A 164 -1.41 26.63 10.04
CA ARG A 164 -1.02 26.09 8.74
C ARG A 164 -1.53 24.68 8.53
N LEU A 165 -2.13 24.42 7.35
CA LEU A 165 -2.59 23.11 6.90
C LEU A 165 -1.88 22.74 5.60
N PRO A 166 -1.05 21.71 5.56
CA PRO A 166 -0.53 21.14 4.32
C PRO A 166 -1.68 20.60 3.46
N LEU A 167 -1.75 21.01 2.18
CA LEU A 167 -2.81 20.60 1.26
C LEU A 167 -2.34 19.63 0.20
N ALA A 168 -1.13 19.84 -0.32
CA ALA A 168 -0.61 19.08 -1.45
C ALA A 168 0.93 19.14 -1.51
N GLU A 169 1.52 18.28 -2.31
CA GLU A 169 2.88 18.43 -2.83
C GLU A 169 2.85 18.74 -4.31
N ILE A 170 3.62 19.75 -4.73
CA ILE A 170 3.80 20.15 -6.11
C ILE A 170 5.06 19.49 -6.62
N GLU A 171 4.95 18.67 -7.64
CA GLU A 171 6.08 18.08 -8.34
C GLU A 171 6.44 18.94 -9.56
N ILE A 172 7.71 19.33 -9.66
CA ILE A 172 8.26 20.08 -10.77
C ILE A 172 9.31 19.18 -11.44
N ASP A 173 9.08 18.88 -12.70
CA ASP A 173 10.02 18.12 -13.53
C ASP A 173 10.16 18.79 -14.89
N THR A 174 11.40 19.20 -15.25
CA THR A 174 11.72 19.82 -16.54
C THR A 174 10.75 20.96 -16.94
N GLY A 175 10.34 21.79 -15.97
CA GLY A 175 9.41 22.92 -16.17
C GLY A 175 7.91 22.52 -16.20
N ARG A 176 7.59 21.23 -16.11
CA ARG A 176 6.22 20.75 -15.93
C ARG A 176 5.87 20.77 -14.45
N VAL A 177 4.72 21.36 -14.14
CA VAL A 177 4.21 21.48 -12.77
C VAL A 177 2.96 20.60 -12.64
N ALA A 178 2.92 19.72 -11.65
CA ALA A 178 1.77 18.86 -11.38
C ALA A 178 1.57 18.67 -9.86
N LEU A 179 0.33 18.39 -9.46
CA LEU A 179 0.06 17.87 -8.12
C LEU A 179 0.54 16.43 -8.03
N ARG A 180 1.04 16.07 -6.90
CA ARG A 180 1.47 14.71 -6.61
C ARG A 180 0.28 13.88 -6.18
N ASP A 181 -0.12 12.92 -7.02
CA ASP A 181 -1.35 12.12 -6.86
C ASP A 181 -1.32 11.22 -5.60
N ASP A 182 -0.12 10.83 -5.14
CA ASP A 182 0.05 9.95 -4.00
C ASP A 182 0.22 10.70 -2.66
N TYR A 183 0.16 12.03 -2.66
CA TYR A 183 0.18 12.81 -1.44
C TYR A 183 -1.16 12.67 -0.70
N ILE A 184 -1.08 12.44 0.60
CA ILE A 184 -2.24 12.37 1.49
C ILE A 184 -2.19 13.59 2.41
N PRO A 185 -3.07 14.59 2.23
CA PRO A 185 -3.17 15.71 3.16
C PRO A 185 -3.67 15.24 4.53
N PRO A 186 -3.43 15.99 5.61
CA PRO A 186 -4.10 15.75 6.88
C PRO A 186 -5.61 15.63 6.71
N CYS A 187 -6.20 14.58 7.28
CA CYS A 187 -7.62 14.25 7.16
C CYS A 187 -8.18 13.92 8.54
N LEU A 188 -9.39 14.42 8.84
CA LEU A 188 -10.10 14.07 10.07
C LEU A 188 -10.72 12.68 10.00
N THR A 189 -11.05 12.23 8.80
CA THR A 189 -11.55 10.86 8.58
C THR A 189 -10.92 10.26 7.34
N THR A 190 -10.95 8.94 7.25
CA THR A 190 -10.47 8.18 6.08
C THR A 190 -11.32 8.39 4.82
N GLY A 191 -12.51 8.99 4.96
CA GLY A 191 -13.37 9.39 3.84
C GLY A 191 -13.06 10.78 3.26
N ALA A 192 -12.22 11.58 3.91
CA ALA A 192 -12.08 12.99 3.60
C ALA A 192 -11.35 13.29 2.28
N HIS A 193 -10.49 12.40 1.77
CA HIS A 193 -9.72 12.65 0.53
C HIS A 193 -9.56 11.37 -0.29
N PRO A 194 -9.54 11.44 -1.65
CA PRO A 194 -9.40 10.25 -2.50
C PRO A 194 -8.15 9.41 -2.17
N ALA A 195 -6.99 10.04 -1.96
CA ALA A 195 -5.76 9.33 -1.70
C ALA A 195 -5.80 8.51 -0.39
N ILE A 196 -6.39 9.05 0.70
CA ILE A 196 -6.51 8.30 1.96
C ILE A 196 -7.56 7.18 1.83
N ARG A 197 -8.64 7.38 1.06
CA ARG A 197 -9.62 6.32 0.76
C ARG A 197 -8.95 5.13 0.06
N VAL A 198 -8.09 5.41 -0.93
CA VAL A 198 -7.32 4.37 -1.63
C VAL A 198 -6.33 3.69 -0.69
N ALA A 199 -5.58 4.45 0.10
CA ALA A 199 -4.62 3.91 1.05
C ALA A 199 -5.30 3.02 2.11
N THR A 200 -6.42 3.46 2.68
CA THR A 200 -7.21 2.68 3.65
C THR A 200 -7.77 1.40 3.01
N ARG A 201 -8.29 1.49 1.79
CA ARG A 201 -8.79 0.30 1.07
C ARG A 201 -7.69 -0.74 0.89
N ARG A 202 -6.49 -0.35 0.49
CA ARG A 202 -5.35 -1.28 0.37
C ARG A 202 -4.99 -1.95 1.68
N LEU A 203 -5.07 -1.24 2.80
CA LEU A 203 -4.85 -1.83 4.13
C LEU A 203 -5.94 -2.85 4.48
N VAL A 204 -7.20 -2.55 4.16
CA VAL A 204 -8.35 -3.47 4.34
C VAL A 204 -8.17 -4.71 3.48
N GLU A 205 -7.82 -4.57 2.22
CA GLU A 205 -7.53 -5.68 1.30
C GLU A 205 -6.38 -6.55 1.82
N SER A 206 -5.29 -5.94 2.29
CA SER A 206 -4.15 -6.68 2.87
C SER A 206 -4.52 -7.47 4.14
N LEU A 207 -5.39 -6.92 5.00
CA LEU A 207 -5.91 -7.64 6.17
C LEU A 207 -6.83 -8.80 5.76
N HIS A 208 -7.66 -8.61 4.75
CA HIS A 208 -8.54 -9.64 4.21
C HIS A 208 -7.74 -10.80 3.63
N ASP A 209 -6.76 -10.50 2.77
CA ASP A 209 -5.84 -11.48 2.19
C ASP A 209 -5.11 -12.28 3.28
N LEU A 210 -4.67 -11.59 4.32
CA LEU A 210 -4.01 -12.23 5.46
C LEU A 210 -4.96 -13.16 6.21
N ALA A 211 -6.21 -12.72 6.44
CA ALA A 211 -7.22 -13.52 7.13
C ALA A 211 -7.56 -14.78 6.32
N GLU A 212 -7.81 -14.65 5.02
CA GLU A 212 -8.12 -15.78 4.14
C GLU A 212 -6.96 -16.78 4.07
N ALA A 213 -5.73 -16.30 3.77
CA ALA A 213 -4.57 -17.17 3.70
C ALA A 213 -4.33 -17.91 5.03
N SER A 214 -4.43 -17.21 6.16
CA SER A 214 -4.27 -17.82 7.48
C SER A 214 -5.37 -18.83 7.81
N GLN A 215 -6.61 -18.58 7.41
CA GLN A 215 -7.72 -19.51 7.58
C GLN A 215 -7.52 -20.78 6.73
N GLN A 216 -7.05 -20.64 5.51
CA GLN A 216 -6.75 -21.78 4.63
C GLN A 216 -5.64 -22.66 5.22
N VAL A 217 -4.53 -22.07 5.74
CA VAL A 217 -3.49 -22.83 6.44
C VAL A 217 -4.06 -23.59 7.63
N ALA A 218 -4.89 -22.94 8.45
CA ALA A 218 -5.49 -23.57 9.62
C ALA A 218 -6.39 -24.75 9.23
N SER A 219 -7.17 -24.63 8.16
CA SER A 219 -8.08 -25.65 7.66
C SER A 219 -7.34 -26.86 7.08
N GLN A 220 -6.32 -26.64 6.27
CA GLN A 220 -5.48 -27.70 5.71
C GLN A 220 -4.79 -28.52 6.79
N GLN A 221 -4.24 -27.84 7.80
CA GLN A 221 -3.56 -28.48 8.91
C GLN A 221 -4.52 -29.23 9.86
N ALA A 222 -5.78 -28.83 9.92
CA ALA A 222 -6.82 -29.56 10.68
C ALA A 222 -7.27 -30.85 9.96
N GLY A 223 -7.31 -30.83 8.61
CA GLY A 223 -7.68 -31.99 7.79
C GLY A 223 -6.59 -33.07 7.70
N SER A 224 -5.33 -32.75 7.98
CA SER A 224 -4.18 -33.65 7.92
C SER A 224 -3.93 -34.43 9.22
N SER A 225 -4.89 -34.49 10.15
CA SER A 225 -4.72 -35.19 11.42
C SER A 225 -4.52 -36.67 11.19
N ASP A 226 -3.28 -37.12 11.28
CA ASP A 226 -2.87 -38.51 11.35
C ASP A 226 -3.54 -39.12 12.58
N ALA A 227 -4.31 -40.22 12.41
CA ALA A 227 -5.05 -40.90 13.48
C ALA A 227 -4.15 -41.38 14.65
N SER A 228 -2.84 -41.32 14.48
CA SER A 228 -1.82 -41.67 15.49
C SER A 228 -1.42 -40.51 16.42
N ARG A 229 -1.89 -39.26 16.18
CA ARG A 229 -1.58 -38.11 17.04
C ARG A 229 -2.69 -37.83 18.07
N PRO A 230 -2.32 -37.38 19.29
CA PRO A 230 -3.32 -36.98 20.27
C PRO A 230 -4.18 -35.84 19.73
N PRO A 231 -5.48 -35.79 20.09
CA PRO A 231 -6.40 -34.77 19.60
C PRO A 231 -5.92 -33.38 20.03
N GLY A 232 -5.44 -32.60 19.07
CA GLY A 232 -5.00 -31.23 19.29
C GLY A 232 -4.53 -30.58 17.99
N LEU A 233 -4.78 -29.27 17.85
CA LEU A 233 -4.28 -28.50 16.69
C LEU A 233 -2.75 -28.50 16.68
N SER A 234 -2.16 -28.69 15.50
CA SER A 234 -0.71 -28.51 15.32
C SER A 234 -0.30 -27.08 15.70
N PRO A 235 0.97 -26.84 16.10
CA PRO A 235 1.45 -25.49 16.40
C PRO A 235 1.19 -24.50 15.24
N LEU A 236 1.36 -24.96 14.00
CA LEU A 236 1.08 -24.20 12.79
C LEU A 236 -0.41 -23.86 12.65
N ALA A 237 -1.29 -24.84 12.87
CA ALA A 237 -2.74 -24.61 12.83
C ALA A 237 -3.20 -23.61 13.90
N ARG A 238 -2.62 -23.68 15.11
CA ARG A 238 -2.91 -22.71 16.19
C ARG A 238 -2.47 -21.31 15.79
N PHE A 239 -1.23 -21.16 15.37
CA PHE A 239 -0.69 -19.87 14.90
C PHE A 239 -1.57 -19.26 13.83
N SER A 240 -1.86 -20.02 12.77
CA SER A 240 -2.64 -19.53 11.64
C SER A 240 -4.07 -19.20 12.02
N ARG A 241 -4.71 -20.01 12.87
CA ARG A 241 -6.04 -19.71 13.40
C ARG A 241 -6.06 -18.43 14.23
N ASP A 242 -5.10 -18.26 15.12
CA ASP A 242 -5.04 -17.10 16.00
C ASP A 242 -4.74 -15.82 15.19
N LEU A 243 -3.89 -15.93 14.16
CA LEU A 243 -3.62 -14.84 13.23
C LEU A 243 -4.86 -14.48 12.39
N ALA A 244 -5.57 -15.48 11.86
CA ALA A 244 -6.82 -15.29 11.10
C ALA A 244 -7.89 -14.59 11.94
N LEU A 245 -8.16 -15.11 13.15
CA LEU A 245 -9.18 -14.52 14.04
C LEU A 245 -8.88 -13.07 14.36
N ARG A 246 -7.62 -12.75 14.66
CA ARG A 246 -7.23 -11.37 14.95
C ARG A 246 -7.31 -10.47 13.72
N SER A 247 -6.92 -10.98 12.55
CA SER A 247 -7.05 -10.24 11.29
C SER A 247 -8.50 -9.89 10.99
N VAL A 248 -9.44 -10.82 11.18
CA VAL A 248 -10.88 -10.60 10.97
C VAL A 248 -11.43 -9.52 11.93
N VAL A 249 -11.00 -9.53 13.19
CA VAL A 249 -11.45 -8.51 14.17
C VAL A 249 -11.01 -7.10 13.75
N GLU A 250 -9.74 -6.92 13.39
CA GLU A 250 -9.25 -5.59 12.98
C GLU A 250 -9.77 -5.22 11.57
N PHE A 251 -9.94 -6.19 10.67
CA PHE A 251 -10.56 -6.01 9.37
C PHE A 251 -11.98 -5.45 9.52
N SER A 252 -12.85 -6.09 10.33
CA SER A 252 -14.21 -5.63 10.54
C SER A 252 -14.25 -4.21 11.10
N LEU A 253 -13.41 -3.91 12.09
CA LEU A 253 -13.34 -2.57 12.67
C LEU A 253 -12.97 -1.49 11.62
N VAL A 254 -11.96 -1.77 10.78
CA VAL A 254 -11.51 -0.80 9.78
C VAL A 254 -12.49 -0.72 8.61
N GLN A 255 -13.09 -1.84 8.21
CA GLN A 255 -14.08 -1.90 7.12
C GLN A 255 -15.37 -1.17 7.47
N ASP A 256 -15.94 -1.43 8.63
CA ASP A 256 -17.19 -0.81 9.07
C ASP A 256 -17.06 0.71 9.20
N GLY A 257 -15.87 1.17 9.61
CA GLY A 257 -15.53 2.58 9.73
C GLY A 257 -14.80 3.20 8.53
N GLN A 258 -14.69 2.52 7.39
CA GLN A 258 -13.78 2.85 6.28
C GLN A 258 -13.83 4.29 5.78
N GLN A 259 -14.96 5.01 5.98
CA GLN A 259 -15.08 6.42 5.59
C GLN A 259 -15.22 7.37 6.78
N SER A 260 -15.54 6.89 7.96
CA SER A 260 -15.84 7.70 9.14
C SER A 260 -14.73 7.66 10.20
N LEU A 261 -13.88 6.64 10.21
CA LEU A 261 -12.82 6.53 11.22
C LEU A 261 -11.75 7.61 11.04
N PRO A 262 -11.28 8.21 12.13
CA PRO A 262 -10.06 9.01 12.09
C PRO A 262 -8.86 8.17 11.65
N PRO A 263 -7.92 8.71 10.84
CA PRO A 263 -6.71 7.99 10.44
C PRO A 263 -5.88 7.47 11.62
N ALA A 264 -5.85 8.22 12.72
CA ALA A 264 -5.20 7.82 13.97
C ALA A 264 -5.79 6.52 14.56
N GLU A 265 -7.10 6.30 14.44
CA GLU A 265 -7.77 5.08 14.92
C GLU A 265 -7.41 3.88 14.05
N VAL A 266 -7.39 4.05 12.73
CA VAL A 266 -6.93 3.01 11.79
C VAL A 266 -5.49 2.63 12.09
N SER A 267 -4.60 3.63 12.23
CA SER A 267 -3.19 3.39 12.59
C SER A 267 -3.09 2.65 13.92
N ARG A 268 -3.83 3.06 14.95
CA ARG A 268 -3.83 2.43 16.27
C ARG A 268 -4.31 0.97 16.22
N ALA A 269 -5.36 0.69 15.46
CA ALA A 269 -5.86 -0.67 15.26
C ALA A 269 -4.80 -1.56 14.62
N LEU A 270 -4.18 -1.10 13.53
CA LEU A 270 -3.14 -1.84 12.83
C LEU A 270 -1.84 -2.00 13.65
N LYS A 271 -1.45 -0.99 14.42
CA LYS A 271 -0.32 -1.10 15.36
C LYS A 271 -0.59 -2.14 16.46
N ARG A 272 -1.82 -2.21 17.00
CA ARG A 272 -2.22 -3.29 17.93
C ARG A 272 -2.11 -4.66 17.26
N PHE A 273 -2.58 -4.77 16.03
CA PHE A 273 -2.48 -6.01 15.26
C PHE A 273 -1.02 -6.42 15.04
N LEU A 274 -0.15 -5.51 14.60
CA LEU A 274 1.28 -5.80 14.38
C LEU A 274 1.99 -6.23 15.67
N ARG A 275 1.67 -5.61 16.82
CA ARG A 275 2.19 -6.04 18.12
C ARG A 275 1.77 -7.46 18.44
N TYR A 276 0.51 -7.80 18.20
CA TYR A 276 0.00 -9.14 18.39
C TYR A 276 0.68 -10.16 17.46
N ALA A 277 0.76 -9.87 16.16
CA ALA A 277 1.40 -10.74 15.17
C ALA A 277 2.89 -10.98 15.51
N ARG A 278 3.61 -9.93 15.89
CA ARG A 278 4.98 -10.06 16.38
C ARG A 278 5.07 -11.00 17.59
N THR A 279 4.24 -10.78 18.61
CA THR A 279 4.22 -11.64 19.81
C THR A 279 3.95 -13.10 19.44
N LEU A 280 3.04 -13.36 18.51
CA LEU A 280 2.81 -14.71 18.00
C LEU A 280 4.06 -15.31 17.36
N LEU A 281 4.80 -14.53 16.54
CA LEU A 281 6.04 -14.97 15.91
C LEU A 281 7.16 -15.23 16.92
N ASP A 282 7.28 -14.39 17.95
CA ASP A 282 8.30 -14.53 19.00
C ASP A 282 8.07 -15.78 19.90
N LEU A 283 6.80 -16.12 20.14
CA LEU A 283 6.41 -17.25 20.99
C LEU A 283 6.40 -18.60 20.28
N GLN A 284 6.67 -18.65 18.99
CA GLN A 284 6.50 -19.87 18.20
C GLN A 284 7.66 -20.87 18.36
N PRO A 285 7.35 -22.20 18.27
CA PRO A 285 8.36 -23.25 18.27
C PRO A 285 9.30 -23.16 17.05
N GLU A 286 10.46 -23.81 17.17
CA GLU A 286 11.54 -23.76 16.16
C GLU A 286 11.12 -24.07 14.72
N VAL A 287 10.13 -24.95 14.55
CA VAL A 287 9.61 -25.32 13.21
C VAL A 287 9.04 -24.11 12.44
N LEU A 288 8.31 -23.23 13.13
CA LEU A 288 7.78 -22.01 12.51
C LEU A 288 8.85 -20.94 12.30
N ARG A 289 9.87 -20.92 13.17
CA ARG A 289 11.04 -20.02 13.00
C ARG A 289 11.81 -20.36 11.73
N GLY A 290 11.95 -21.65 11.40
CA GLY A 290 12.57 -22.08 10.14
C GLY A 290 11.81 -21.55 8.92
N SER A 291 10.50 -21.81 8.84
CA SER A 291 9.65 -21.36 7.73
C SER A 291 9.61 -19.83 7.61
N TRP A 292 9.58 -19.12 8.75
CA TRP A 292 9.63 -17.66 8.78
C TRP A 292 10.97 -17.12 8.27
N HIS A 293 12.07 -17.71 8.71
CA HIS A 293 13.41 -17.32 8.25
C HIS A 293 13.57 -17.55 6.74
N ASP A 294 13.08 -18.69 6.26
CA ASP A 294 13.08 -19.02 4.84
C ASP A 294 12.26 -18.05 4.00
N TYR A 295 11.08 -17.70 4.48
CA TYR A 295 10.25 -16.69 3.84
C TYR A 295 10.98 -15.34 3.75
N LEU A 296 11.53 -14.84 4.87
CA LEU A 296 12.24 -13.55 4.89
C LEU A 296 13.44 -13.51 3.94
N GLY A 297 14.19 -14.60 3.85
CA GLY A 297 15.32 -14.71 2.91
C GLY A 297 14.91 -14.64 1.44
N SER A 298 13.62 -14.71 1.13
CA SER A 298 13.06 -14.68 -0.21
C SER A 298 12.26 -13.42 -0.54
N THR A 299 12.08 -12.49 0.42
CA THR A 299 11.29 -11.27 0.19
C THR A 299 12.12 -10.19 -0.51
N PRO A 300 11.52 -9.46 -1.47
CA PRO A 300 12.20 -8.36 -2.17
C PRO A 300 12.39 -7.11 -1.30
N GLU A 301 11.72 -7.02 -0.15
CA GLU A 301 11.61 -5.80 0.65
C GLU A 301 12.84 -5.50 1.52
N GLY A 302 13.94 -6.22 1.35
CA GLY A 302 15.20 -5.99 2.07
C GLY A 302 15.19 -6.41 3.55
N ILE A 303 14.09 -6.99 4.03
CA ILE A 303 13.97 -7.55 5.39
C ILE A 303 14.44 -9.00 5.32
N LYS A 304 15.74 -9.22 5.54
CA LYS A 304 16.37 -10.52 5.31
C LYS A 304 16.38 -11.44 6.53
N ASP A 305 16.08 -10.94 7.71
CA ASP A 305 16.09 -11.71 8.95
C ASP A 305 15.04 -11.18 9.95
N HIS A 306 14.75 -12.01 10.95
CA HIS A 306 13.78 -11.69 12.00
C HIS A 306 14.14 -10.45 12.81
N GLY A 307 15.43 -10.20 13.07
CA GLY A 307 15.88 -9.04 13.83
C GLY A 307 15.61 -7.73 13.08
N VAL A 308 15.75 -7.73 11.76
CA VAL A 308 15.39 -6.57 10.91
C VAL A 308 13.87 -6.36 10.92
N PHE A 309 13.08 -7.45 10.81
CA PHE A 309 11.62 -7.37 10.91
C PHE A 309 11.17 -6.78 12.24
N VAL A 310 11.69 -7.28 13.35
CA VAL A 310 11.37 -6.80 14.70
C VAL A 310 11.70 -5.31 14.85
N ARG A 311 12.87 -4.88 14.42
CA ARG A 311 13.26 -3.45 14.46
C ARG A 311 12.27 -2.61 13.65
N ARG A 312 11.92 -3.05 12.45
CA ARG A 312 10.97 -2.30 11.61
C ARG A 312 9.58 -2.19 12.23
N VAL A 313 9.10 -3.28 12.83
CA VAL A 313 7.85 -3.27 13.60
C VAL A 313 7.96 -2.30 14.79
N GLU A 314 9.06 -2.32 15.56
CA GLU A 314 9.27 -1.39 16.69
C GLU A 314 9.28 0.07 16.25
N GLU A 315 9.96 0.39 15.15
CA GLU A 315 9.94 1.73 14.57
C GLU A 315 8.51 2.20 14.29
N ILE A 316 7.68 1.33 13.70
CA ILE A 316 6.27 1.63 13.41
C ILE A 316 5.45 1.77 14.70
N LEU A 317 5.66 0.89 15.68
CA LEU A 317 4.91 0.89 16.94
C LEU A 317 5.23 2.11 17.81
N THR A 318 6.48 2.59 17.78
CA THR A 318 6.95 3.74 18.56
C THR A 318 6.77 5.07 17.84
N ALA A 319 6.60 5.05 16.50
CA ALA A 319 6.35 6.26 15.75
C ALA A 319 5.05 6.93 16.20
N GLU A 320 5.15 8.22 16.53
CA GLU A 320 3.99 9.06 16.84
C GLU A 320 3.15 9.26 15.57
N HIS A 321 1.83 9.17 15.72
CA HIS A 321 0.91 9.52 14.62
C HIS A 321 1.03 11.00 14.28
N ARG A 322 1.34 11.30 13.02
CA ARG A 322 1.45 12.66 12.50
C ARG A 322 0.54 12.80 11.28
N PRO A 323 -0.49 13.65 11.36
CA PRO A 323 -1.41 13.85 10.24
C PRO A 323 -0.74 14.28 8.93
N GLU A 324 0.44 14.91 8.99
CA GLU A 324 1.21 15.32 7.80
C GLU A 324 1.97 14.16 7.13
N ARG A 325 2.09 13.01 7.80
CA ARG A 325 2.85 11.84 7.32
C ARG A 325 2.01 10.60 7.11
N LEU A 326 0.71 10.78 6.82
CA LEU A 326 -0.21 9.66 6.63
C LEU A 326 0.24 8.69 5.53
N ARG A 327 0.81 9.21 4.45
CA ARG A 327 1.33 8.38 3.35
C ARG A 327 2.44 7.44 3.83
N GLU A 328 3.41 7.98 4.58
CA GLU A 328 4.54 7.20 5.09
C GLU A 328 4.05 6.15 6.11
N GLU A 329 3.17 6.57 7.02
CA GLU A 329 2.64 5.71 8.07
C GLU A 329 1.78 4.57 7.48
N PHE A 330 0.83 4.88 6.58
CA PHE A 330 -0.03 3.87 5.96
C PHE A 330 0.76 2.97 4.99
N GLY A 331 1.76 3.52 4.30
CA GLY A 331 2.69 2.75 3.48
C GLY A 331 3.49 1.73 4.30
N ALA A 332 4.06 2.15 5.43
CA ALA A 332 4.81 1.26 6.32
C ALA A 332 3.92 0.16 6.92
N LEU A 333 2.69 0.50 7.36
CA LEU A 333 1.71 -0.46 7.85
C LEU A 333 1.32 -1.46 6.76
N GLY A 334 1.06 -0.99 5.54
CA GLY A 334 0.71 -1.84 4.40
C GLY A 334 1.83 -2.81 4.02
N THR A 335 3.09 -2.36 4.04
CA THR A 335 4.24 -3.23 3.80
C THR A 335 4.31 -4.37 4.82
N MET A 336 4.12 -4.07 6.11
CA MET A 336 4.15 -5.11 7.15
C MET A 336 2.98 -6.10 7.03
N LEU A 337 1.78 -5.62 6.73
CA LEU A 337 0.62 -6.48 6.48
C LEU A 337 0.83 -7.37 5.25
N GLY A 338 1.35 -6.80 4.15
CA GLY A 338 1.71 -7.53 2.94
C GLY A 338 2.72 -8.64 3.19
N MET A 339 3.73 -8.38 4.04
CA MET A 339 4.70 -9.41 4.46
C MET A 339 4.04 -10.53 5.25
N LEU A 340 3.17 -10.22 6.20
CA LEU A 340 2.45 -11.25 6.97
C LEU A 340 1.51 -12.06 6.09
N ALA A 341 0.80 -11.44 5.15
CA ALA A 341 -0.04 -12.12 4.17
C ALA A 341 0.80 -13.00 3.22
N GLY A 342 1.96 -12.51 2.80
CA GLY A 342 2.93 -13.29 2.03
C GLY A 342 3.44 -14.49 2.79
N PHE A 343 3.73 -14.34 4.08
CA PHE A 343 4.12 -15.47 4.93
C PHE A 343 3.00 -16.50 5.08
N ALA A 344 1.77 -16.07 5.32
CA ALA A 344 0.64 -16.99 5.38
C ALA A 344 0.48 -17.78 4.07
N ARG A 345 0.61 -17.12 2.92
CA ARG A 345 0.62 -17.78 1.60
C ARG A 345 1.83 -18.71 1.42
N HIS A 346 2.98 -18.34 1.93
CA HIS A 346 4.15 -19.23 1.92
C HIS A 346 3.90 -20.50 2.75
N LEU A 347 3.20 -20.40 3.88
CA LEU A 347 2.80 -21.57 4.67
C LEU A 347 1.76 -22.43 3.94
N LEU A 348 0.88 -21.85 3.12
CA LEU A 348 -0.04 -22.61 2.26
C LEU A 348 0.70 -23.36 1.18
N SER A 349 1.69 -22.73 0.56
CA SER A 349 2.53 -23.36 -0.46
C SER A 349 3.50 -24.40 0.11
N GLY A 350 3.49 -24.61 1.43
CA GLY A 350 4.43 -25.48 2.14
C GLY A 350 4.32 -26.98 1.86
N ASP A 351 3.31 -27.42 1.07
CA ASP A 351 3.26 -28.75 0.46
C ASP A 351 3.75 -28.77 -1.00
N VAL A 352 3.81 -27.64 -1.67
CA VAL A 352 4.74 -27.38 -2.77
C VAL A 352 6.08 -27.06 -2.10
N LYS A 353 6.56 -28.09 -1.53
CA LYS A 353 7.71 -28.22 -0.70
C LYS A 353 8.83 -27.45 -1.29
N GLU A 354 9.22 -26.45 -0.52
CA GLU A 354 10.52 -25.83 -0.60
C GLU A 354 10.81 -25.23 -1.99
N ARG A 355 10.81 -23.92 -2.10
CA ARG A 355 11.76 -23.34 -3.04
C ARG A 355 13.02 -24.17 -2.81
N PRO A 356 13.49 -24.84 -3.85
CA PRO A 356 14.68 -25.67 -3.70
C PRO A 356 15.83 -24.78 -3.18
N LYS A 357 15.93 -24.73 -1.86
CA LYS A 357 17.06 -24.15 -1.17
C LYS A 357 17.95 -25.30 -0.78
N GLY A 358 19.08 -25.35 -1.38
CA GLY A 358 20.05 -26.36 -1.11
C GLY A 358 20.23 -27.33 -2.28
N ASP A 359 21.11 -28.27 -2.08
CA ASP A 359 21.52 -29.24 -3.08
C ASP A 359 20.45 -30.30 -3.41
N PHE A 360 19.28 -30.27 -2.76
CA PHE A 360 18.26 -31.32 -2.88
C PHE A 360 16.83 -30.76 -2.97
N LEU A 361 15.97 -31.45 -3.73
CA LEU A 361 14.53 -31.26 -3.83
C LEU A 361 13.83 -32.60 -3.59
N ASP A 362 12.88 -32.65 -2.69
CA ASP A 362 12.01 -33.81 -2.50
C ASP A 362 10.71 -33.59 -3.31
N TYR A 363 10.48 -34.43 -4.34
CA TYR A 363 9.30 -34.37 -5.24
C TYR A 363 8.74 -35.79 -5.44
N ASN A 364 7.43 -35.94 -5.33
CA ASN A 364 6.74 -37.25 -5.45
C ASN A 364 7.38 -38.36 -4.60
N ARG A 365 7.72 -38.07 -3.33
CA ARG A 365 8.42 -38.98 -2.38
C ARG A 365 9.82 -39.41 -2.85
N GLN A 366 10.41 -38.72 -3.79
CA GLN A 366 11.74 -38.97 -4.33
C GLN A 366 12.64 -37.74 -4.12
N ARG A 367 13.89 -38.00 -3.81
CA ARG A 367 14.89 -36.96 -3.56
C ARG A 367 15.73 -36.72 -4.80
N TYR A 368 15.75 -35.47 -5.26
CA TYR A 368 16.52 -35.00 -6.41
C TYR A 368 17.63 -34.07 -5.95
N GLN A 369 18.79 -34.19 -6.58
CA GLN A 369 19.93 -33.34 -6.30
C GLN A 369 19.96 -32.15 -7.26
N SER A 370 20.30 -30.96 -6.77
CA SER A 370 20.41 -29.74 -7.58
C SER A 370 21.48 -29.89 -8.65
N LEU A 371 21.18 -29.37 -9.86
CA LEU A 371 22.10 -29.33 -10.99
C LEU A 371 22.25 -27.87 -11.45
N PRO A 372 23.38 -27.21 -11.11
CA PRO A 372 23.66 -25.87 -11.59
C PRO A 372 23.75 -25.83 -13.12
N TRP A 373 23.23 -24.77 -13.74
CA TRP A 373 23.25 -24.59 -15.18
C TRP A 373 23.37 -23.10 -15.55
N ALA A 374 23.72 -22.77 -16.80
CA ALA A 374 24.14 -21.42 -17.15
C ALA A 374 23.44 -20.78 -18.35
N HIS A 375 22.84 -21.53 -19.27
CA HIS A 375 22.37 -20.97 -20.53
C HIS A 375 20.92 -21.37 -20.87
N VAL A 376 20.11 -20.37 -21.24
CA VAL A 376 18.79 -20.56 -21.82
C VAL A 376 18.77 -19.91 -23.22
N GLU A 377 18.30 -20.67 -24.22
CA GLU A 377 18.10 -20.17 -25.57
C GLU A 377 16.63 -20.29 -25.93
N HIS A 378 16.08 -19.25 -26.50
CA HIS A 378 14.72 -19.23 -27.01
C HIS A 378 14.74 -19.23 -28.53
N SER A 379 13.89 -20.04 -29.14
CA SER A 379 13.65 -20.00 -30.58
C SER A 379 12.18 -20.15 -30.88
N LYS A 380 11.68 -19.45 -31.89
CA LYS A 380 10.30 -19.50 -32.32
C LYS A 380 10.26 -19.62 -33.85
N ASP A 381 9.43 -20.51 -34.35
CA ASP A 381 9.08 -20.61 -35.77
C ASP A 381 7.54 -20.52 -35.90
N GLU A 382 7.02 -20.62 -37.10
CA GLU A 382 5.58 -20.51 -37.38
C GLU A 382 4.72 -21.54 -36.64
N ARG A 383 5.28 -22.69 -36.27
CA ARG A 383 4.54 -23.81 -35.66
C ARG A 383 4.92 -24.05 -34.19
N TYR A 384 6.12 -23.69 -33.79
CA TYR A 384 6.66 -24.06 -32.47
C TYR A 384 7.42 -22.94 -31.82
N SER A 385 7.29 -22.87 -30.51
CA SER A 385 8.14 -22.10 -29.62
C SER A 385 8.97 -23.06 -28.75
N ARG A 386 10.27 -22.79 -28.61
CA ARG A 386 11.21 -23.72 -27.96
C ARG A 386 12.08 -23.00 -26.94
N VAL A 387 12.30 -23.68 -25.81
CA VAL A 387 13.32 -23.33 -24.82
C VAL A 387 14.35 -24.42 -24.79
N ARG A 388 15.61 -24.06 -24.94
CA ARG A 388 16.76 -24.94 -24.77
C ARG A 388 17.53 -24.53 -23.53
N ILE A 389 17.74 -25.49 -22.61
CA ILE A 389 18.48 -25.32 -21.38
C ILE A 389 19.79 -26.09 -21.49
N SER A 390 20.92 -25.43 -21.27
CA SER A 390 22.26 -26.02 -21.40
C SER A 390 23.25 -25.40 -20.43
N GLY A 391 24.52 -25.83 -20.48
CA GLY A 391 25.57 -25.27 -19.63
C GLY A 391 25.64 -25.92 -18.24
N PHE A 392 25.06 -27.11 -18.05
CA PHE A 392 25.25 -27.93 -16.87
C PHE A 392 26.28 -29.05 -17.16
N GLU A 393 26.89 -29.56 -16.09
CA GLU A 393 27.83 -30.68 -16.17
C GLU A 393 27.13 -31.95 -16.67
N PRO A 394 27.52 -32.55 -17.79
CA PRO A 394 26.91 -33.76 -18.31
C PRO A 394 26.97 -34.92 -17.31
N ARG A 395 25.82 -35.47 -16.92
CA ARG A 395 25.74 -36.59 -15.99
C ARG A 395 24.78 -37.67 -16.50
N PRO A 396 25.12 -38.95 -16.28
CA PRO A 396 24.15 -40.01 -16.43
C PRO A 396 23.16 -39.92 -15.24
N CYS A 397 21.88 -39.75 -15.52
CA CYS A 397 20.81 -39.76 -14.52
C CYS A 397 19.55 -40.44 -15.10
N ALA A 398 18.76 -41.06 -14.25
CA ALA A 398 17.51 -41.70 -14.66
C ALA A 398 16.40 -40.70 -14.94
N GLU A 399 16.35 -39.67 -14.14
CA GLU A 399 15.36 -38.60 -14.25
C GLU A 399 16.01 -37.25 -14.00
N LEU A 400 15.53 -36.24 -14.74
CA LEU A 400 15.88 -34.85 -14.56
C LEU A 400 14.60 -34.04 -14.44
N LEU A 401 14.53 -33.21 -13.41
CA LEU A 401 13.39 -32.37 -13.11
C LEU A 401 13.76 -30.92 -13.38
N ALA A 402 12.97 -30.24 -14.21
CA ALA A 402 13.02 -28.79 -14.39
C ALA A 402 11.86 -28.14 -13.63
N TRP A 403 12.19 -27.30 -12.67
CA TRP A 403 11.27 -26.48 -11.94
C TRP A 403 11.30 -25.07 -12.57
N ILE A 404 10.21 -24.63 -13.17
CA ILE A 404 10.12 -23.38 -13.94
C ILE A 404 9.11 -22.47 -13.28
N ARG A 405 9.55 -21.32 -12.80
CA ARG A 405 8.70 -20.24 -12.30
C ARG A 405 8.46 -19.25 -13.43
N ILE A 406 7.20 -19.02 -13.75
CA ILE A 406 6.77 -18.02 -14.74
C ILE A 406 6.17 -16.85 -13.96
N PRO A 407 6.90 -15.75 -13.78
CA PRO A 407 6.38 -14.59 -13.06
C PRO A 407 5.16 -14.01 -13.81
N ARG A 408 4.14 -13.61 -13.08
CA ARG A 408 2.97 -12.93 -13.66
C ARG A 408 3.40 -11.58 -14.19
N SER A 409 3.81 -11.53 -15.44
CA SER A 409 4.02 -10.26 -16.13
C SER A 409 2.66 -9.69 -16.56
N GLY A 410 2.55 -8.35 -16.50
CA GLY A 410 1.34 -7.60 -16.78
C GLY A 410 0.67 -7.95 -18.11
N ALA A 411 -0.55 -7.47 -18.30
CA ALA A 411 -1.52 -7.80 -19.34
C ALA A 411 -0.93 -8.34 -20.67
N GLY A 412 -1.06 -9.66 -20.93
CA GLY A 412 -0.69 -10.32 -22.18
C GLY A 412 0.51 -11.26 -22.14
N GLY A 413 1.14 -11.49 -20.97
CA GLY A 413 2.27 -12.44 -20.83
C GLY A 413 1.80 -13.89 -20.67
N ALA A 414 2.59 -14.85 -21.22
CA ALA A 414 2.37 -16.27 -21.03
C ALA A 414 2.45 -16.65 -19.54
N THR A 415 1.53 -17.49 -19.06
CA THR A 415 1.44 -17.91 -17.66
C THR A 415 1.79 -19.40 -17.50
N ALA A 416 2.16 -19.81 -16.29
CA ALA A 416 2.37 -21.22 -15.99
C ALA A 416 1.09 -22.07 -16.24
N THR A 417 -0.08 -21.48 -16.03
CA THR A 417 -1.37 -22.11 -16.32
C THR A 417 -1.56 -22.35 -17.81
N GLU A 418 -1.14 -21.42 -18.68
CA GLU A 418 -1.16 -21.61 -20.13
C GLU A 418 -0.18 -22.68 -20.57
N LEU A 419 1.04 -22.70 -20.05
CA LEU A 419 2.00 -23.77 -20.33
C LEU A 419 1.42 -25.15 -19.97
N ARG A 420 0.74 -25.25 -18.84
CA ARG A 420 0.05 -26.48 -18.39
C ARG A 420 -1.12 -26.85 -19.30
N SER A 421 -1.91 -25.88 -19.77
CA SER A 421 -3.02 -26.15 -20.69
C SER A 421 -2.54 -26.72 -22.02
N HIS A 422 -1.33 -26.34 -22.44
CA HIS A 422 -0.65 -26.84 -23.61
C HIS A 422 0.19 -28.11 -23.38
N ALA A 423 0.12 -28.72 -22.19
CA ALA A 423 0.94 -29.89 -21.83
C ALA A 423 0.86 -31.04 -22.83
N ARG A 424 -0.35 -31.28 -23.43
CA ARG A 424 -0.54 -32.33 -24.45
C ARG A 424 0.15 -32.04 -25.79
N SER A 425 0.38 -30.77 -26.11
CA SER A 425 1.07 -30.33 -27.31
C SER A 425 2.53 -29.99 -27.10
N THR A 426 3.01 -30.05 -25.84
CA THR A 426 4.40 -29.80 -25.48
C THR A 426 5.23 -31.05 -25.65
N ARG A 427 6.31 -30.94 -26.42
CA ARG A 427 7.28 -32.02 -26.61
C ARG A 427 8.51 -31.76 -25.76
N LEU A 428 8.90 -32.77 -25.01
CA LEU A 428 10.06 -32.74 -24.15
C LEU A 428 11.16 -33.60 -24.77
N GLY A 429 12.41 -33.11 -24.75
CA GLY A 429 13.53 -33.80 -25.33
C GLY A 429 14.79 -33.67 -24.49
N ILE A 430 15.59 -34.71 -24.50
CA ILE A 430 16.95 -34.78 -23.95
C ILE A 430 17.92 -34.79 -25.13
N ASN A 431 18.93 -33.95 -25.07
CA ASN A 431 19.87 -33.71 -26.18
C ASN A 431 19.09 -33.30 -27.44
N ASP A 432 19.23 -34.01 -28.53
CA ASP A 432 18.50 -33.74 -29.78
C ASP A 432 17.33 -34.73 -30.03
N ASN A 433 17.07 -35.61 -29.07
CA ASN A 433 16.05 -36.61 -29.15
C ASN A 433 14.72 -36.10 -28.57
N THR A 434 13.62 -36.24 -29.28
CA THR A 434 12.27 -35.90 -28.81
C THR A 434 11.56 -37.14 -28.27
N GLY A 435 10.77 -37.00 -27.21
CA GLY A 435 9.91 -38.06 -26.66
C GLY A 435 10.33 -38.59 -25.28
N TYR A 436 11.29 -37.99 -24.62
CA TYR A 436 11.86 -38.47 -23.36
C TYR A 436 11.33 -37.73 -22.11
N GLY A 437 10.11 -37.25 -22.10
CA GLY A 437 9.62 -36.58 -20.92
C GLY A 437 8.10 -36.59 -20.79
N ALA A 438 7.62 -36.41 -19.58
CA ALA A 438 6.24 -36.08 -19.29
C ALA A 438 6.21 -34.78 -18.52
N MET A 439 5.35 -33.86 -18.92
CA MET A 439 4.93 -32.78 -18.05
C MET A 439 4.11 -33.43 -16.94
N SER A 440 4.54 -33.26 -15.70
CA SER A 440 3.74 -33.70 -14.58
C SER A 440 2.48 -32.81 -14.55
N ALA A 441 1.40 -33.38 -15.03
CA ALA A 441 0.07 -32.79 -14.94
C ALA A 441 -0.69 -33.37 -13.73
N SER A 442 -0.02 -33.65 -12.62
CA SER A 442 -0.74 -34.05 -11.43
C SER A 442 -1.48 -32.82 -10.90
N PRO A 443 -2.82 -32.84 -10.84
CA PRO A 443 -3.61 -31.73 -10.30
C PRO A 443 -3.23 -31.36 -8.86
N VAL A 444 -2.76 -32.33 -8.09
CA VAL A 444 -2.40 -32.16 -6.68
C VAL A 444 -1.16 -31.29 -6.51
N ASP A 445 -0.21 -31.33 -7.45
CA ASP A 445 1.02 -30.52 -7.38
C ASP A 445 0.85 -29.13 -7.99
N MET A 446 -0.24 -28.87 -8.71
CA MET A 446 -0.49 -27.65 -9.47
C MET A 446 -1.41 -26.64 -8.77
N GLU A 447 -2.16 -27.05 -7.77
CA GLU A 447 -3.09 -26.15 -7.06
C GLU A 447 -2.36 -25.17 -6.12
N PHE A 448 -1.11 -25.42 -5.74
CA PHE A 448 -0.43 -24.69 -4.69
C PHE A 448 0.49 -23.56 -5.16
N ASP A 449 1.01 -23.59 -6.38
CA ASP A 449 1.74 -22.47 -6.96
C ASP A 449 1.35 -22.28 -8.43
N PRO A 450 0.41 -21.36 -8.70
CA PRO A 450 -0.05 -21.10 -10.07
C PRO A 450 1.06 -20.58 -11.00
N ASP A 451 2.17 -20.10 -10.44
CA ASP A 451 3.28 -19.51 -11.18
C ASP A 451 4.40 -20.51 -11.49
N VAL A 452 4.29 -21.76 -11.03
CA VAL A 452 5.32 -22.80 -11.24
C VAL A 452 4.84 -23.92 -12.14
N ALA A 453 5.67 -24.34 -13.09
CA ALA A 453 5.52 -25.54 -13.87
C ALA A 453 6.67 -26.51 -13.54
N VAL A 454 6.34 -27.76 -13.21
CA VAL A 454 7.32 -28.83 -12.98
C VAL A 454 7.31 -29.77 -14.19
N ILE A 455 8.49 -29.99 -14.78
CA ILE A 455 8.69 -30.85 -15.93
C ILE A 455 9.64 -31.95 -15.55
N VAL A 456 9.23 -33.21 -15.68
CA VAL A 456 10.10 -34.38 -15.44
C VAL A 456 10.53 -34.98 -16.76
N PHE A 457 11.84 -35.05 -16.97
CA PHE A 457 12.47 -35.70 -18.13
C PHE A 457 12.92 -37.10 -17.71
N TYR A 458 12.49 -38.12 -18.42
CA TYR A 458 12.89 -39.51 -18.19
C TYR A 458 14.00 -39.91 -19.13
N ASN A 459 15.16 -40.26 -18.59
CA ASN A 459 16.30 -40.72 -19.34
C ASN A 459 16.41 -42.25 -19.27
N ARG A 460 15.58 -42.94 -20.03
CA ARG A 460 15.48 -44.42 -20.02
C ARG A 460 16.80 -45.12 -20.35
N ASN A 461 17.62 -44.50 -21.17
CA ASN A 461 18.88 -45.07 -21.63
C ASN A 461 20.07 -44.67 -20.75
N GLN A 462 19.85 -43.88 -19.70
CA GLN A 462 20.90 -43.34 -18.84
C GLN A 462 22.06 -42.65 -19.62
N GLU A 463 21.70 -42.01 -20.74
CA GLU A 463 22.68 -41.26 -21.54
C GLU A 463 23.14 -40.02 -20.76
N GLN A 464 24.34 -39.53 -21.11
CA GLN A 464 24.79 -38.24 -20.58
C GLN A 464 23.92 -37.12 -21.13
N ILE A 465 23.22 -36.41 -20.24
CA ILE A 465 22.35 -35.29 -20.59
C ILE A 465 23.24 -34.05 -20.73
N LYS A 466 23.24 -33.43 -21.89
CA LYS A 466 24.00 -32.19 -22.20
C LYS A 466 23.11 -30.99 -22.36
N ARG A 467 21.84 -31.21 -22.74
CA ARG A 467 20.82 -30.18 -22.93
C ARG A 467 19.41 -30.73 -22.80
N LEU A 468 18.51 -29.83 -22.43
CA LEU A 468 17.08 -30.10 -22.35
C LEU A 468 16.35 -29.23 -23.36
N ASN A 469 15.36 -29.77 -24.02
CA ASN A 469 14.53 -29.04 -24.97
C ASN A 469 13.06 -29.14 -24.52
N VAL A 470 12.42 -27.98 -24.38
CA VAL A 470 10.97 -27.87 -24.20
C VAL A 470 10.40 -27.20 -25.42
N THR A 471 9.53 -27.89 -26.15
CA THR A 471 8.92 -27.39 -27.38
C THR A 471 7.40 -27.36 -27.19
N ALA A 472 6.80 -26.18 -27.30
CA ALA A 472 5.35 -25.98 -27.30
C ALA A 472 4.89 -25.52 -28.68
N THR A 473 3.60 -25.56 -28.94
CA THR A 473 3.03 -24.93 -30.16
C THR A 473 3.27 -23.42 -30.12
N SER A 474 3.26 -22.76 -31.28
CA SER A 474 3.49 -21.32 -31.39
C SER A 474 2.45 -20.46 -30.64
N ALA A 475 1.35 -21.07 -30.21
CA ALA A 475 0.37 -20.43 -29.31
C ALA A 475 0.93 -20.08 -27.94
N PHE A 476 1.96 -20.80 -27.47
CA PHE A 476 2.69 -20.48 -26.27
C PHE A 476 4.06 -19.88 -26.63
N ASP A 477 4.29 -18.63 -26.28
CA ASP A 477 5.51 -17.92 -26.63
C ASP A 477 6.52 -17.88 -25.46
N PHE A 478 7.50 -18.76 -25.51
CA PHE A 478 8.61 -18.76 -24.56
C PHE A 478 9.50 -17.52 -24.67
N SER A 479 9.55 -16.86 -25.83
CA SER A 479 10.40 -15.67 -26.00
C SER A 479 9.89 -14.43 -25.25
N SER A 480 8.61 -14.44 -24.87
CA SER A 480 8.01 -13.41 -24.02
C SER A 480 8.42 -13.54 -22.53
N LEU A 481 9.06 -14.65 -22.15
CA LEU A 481 9.45 -14.94 -20.78
C LEU A 481 10.93 -14.54 -20.58
N SER A 482 11.18 -13.56 -19.70
CA SER A 482 12.53 -13.23 -19.22
C SER A 482 12.93 -14.19 -18.12
N LEU A 483 13.33 -15.41 -18.47
CA LEU A 483 13.68 -16.45 -17.51
C LEU A 483 15.15 -16.34 -17.08
N THR A 484 15.38 -16.20 -15.79
CA THR A 484 16.73 -16.09 -15.20
C THR A 484 17.25 -17.47 -14.77
N PRO A 485 18.47 -17.85 -15.17
CA PRO A 485 19.10 -19.09 -14.71
C PRO A 485 19.20 -19.19 -13.20
N ASN A 486 18.88 -20.38 -12.66
CA ASN A 486 18.89 -20.70 -11.23
C ASN A 486 17.97 -19.86 -10.31
N GLU A 487 17.26 -18.87 -10.86
CA GLU A 487 16.21 -18.12 -10.17
C GLU A 487 14.82 -18.59 -10.61
N ASP A 488 14.53 -18.44 -11.91
CA ASP A 488 13.24 -18.80 -12.49
C ASP A 488 13.21 -20.23 -13.02
N ILE A 489 14.35 -20.78 -13.44
CA ILE A 489 14.49 -22.19 -13.83
C ILE A 489 15.53 -22.84 -12.94
N ARG A 490 15.16 -23.96 -12.33
CA ARG A 490 16.07 -24.81 -11.54
C ARG A 490 16.03 -26.23 -12.04
N LEU A 491 17.18 -26.86 -12.11
CA LEU A 491 17.32 -28.23 -12.55
C LEU A 491 17.74 -29.12 -11.39
N TYR A 492 17.17 -30.30 -11.36
CA TYR A 492 17.45 -31.37 -10.39
C TYR A 492 17.53 -32.69 -11.09
N PHE A 493 18.38 -33.58 -10.61
CA PHE A 493 18.55 -34.92 -11.19
C PHE A 493 18.44 -36.01 -10.10
N ARG A 494 18.12 -37.20 -10.58
CA ARG A 494 18.08 -38.43 -9.78
C ARG A 494 18.69 -39.61 -10.53
#